data_ee8f81013fac92f08cb6cf7d28f9e415
#
_entry.id   ee8f81013fac92f08cb6cf7d28f9e415
#
_cell.length_a   1.000
_cell.length_b   1.000
_cell.length_c   1.000
_cell.angle_alpha   90.00
_cell.angle_beta   90.00
_cell.angle_gamma   90.00
#
_symmetry.space_group_name_H-M   'P 1'
#
loop_
_entity.id
_entity.type
_entity.pdbx_description
1 polymer ?
#
loop_
_entity_poly.entity_id
_entity_poly.type
_entity_poly.pdbx_seq_one_letter_code
_entity_poly.pdbx_strand_id
1 'polypeptide(L)'
;MYPAVSSVSLACARLGWDLSTTRIVSAVTADPEIVLTEATDGARVLVLSRDRTTPAAVATTLSDNGFGDSTLTVLEQLGGPAERVYSGTAGTWPHPDGDPLNIVAVDCVGPRVTRAPGRPDDSYEHDGQITKSTIRALTVAALEPAGPQLLWDIGAGSGSVSIEWLRTDGRGRAVAFERDPVRAERLSANARRHGVAHRLDVRGPAPGALADAGAPDAVFIGGGLDDGLLTTAWDALRAGGRIVVNAVTVENQAILIRRREELGGSLRRLGVEALSPLGAMSTWRPALPIIQWAATKPTGTPPRTPTPEEDVS
;
A
#
# COMPACT_ATOMS: atom_id res chain seq x y z
N MET A 1 -12.52 -30.76 17.31
CA MET A 1 -12.18 -29.34 17.55
C MET A 1 -13.21 -28.78 18.50
N TYR A 2 -12.80 -28.25 19.65
CA TYR A 2 -13.73 -27.64 20.62
C TYR A 2 -13.80 -26.13 20.26
N PRO A 3 -14.99 -25.56 20.04
CA PRO A 3 -15.14 -24.12 19.80
C PRO A 3 -14.79 -23.37 21.10
N ALA A 4 -13.99 -22.31 20.94
CA ALA A 4 -13.66 -21.39 22.03
C ALA A 4 -13.92 -19.94 21.57
N VAL A 5 -14.23 -19.06 22.53
CA VAL A 5 -14.38 -17.63 22.24
C VAL A 5 -13.03 -17.06 21.83
N SER A 6 -12.97 -16.30 20.74
CA SER A 6 -11.72 -15.69 20.29
C SER A 6 -11.25 -14.61 21.28
N SER A 7 -9.94 -14.44 21.40
CA SER A 7 -9.34 -13.38 22.21
C SER A 7 -9.80 -11.98 21.80
N VAL A 8 -10.05 -11.78 20.51
CA VAL A 8 -10.61 -10.52 19.97
C VAL A 8 -12.01 -10.26 20.50
N SER A 9 -12.88 -11.28 20.49
CA SER A 9 -14.24 -11.17 21.05
C SER A 9 -14.22 -10.90 22.54
N LEU A 10 -13.32 -11.55 23.29
CA LEU A 10 -13.14 -11.30 24.72
C LEU A 10 -12.64 -9.88 24.98
N ALA A 11 -11.66 -9.40 24.20
CA ALA A 11 -11.15 -8.04 24.33
C ALA A 11 -12.25 -7.00 24.08
N CYS A 12 -13.02 -7.14 22.99
CA CYS A 12 -14.15 -6.25 22.72
C CYS A 12 -15.18 -6.26 23.85
N ALA A 13 -15.51 -7.45 24.40
CA ALA A 13 -16.44 -7.58 25.52
C ALA A 13 -15.94 -6.89 26.79
N ARG A 14 -14.63 -7.00 27.12
CA ARG A 14 -14.02 -6.31 28.28
C ARG A 14 -14.02 -4.80 28.14
N LEU A 15 -13.84 -4.30 26.92
CA LEU A 15 -13.74 -2.87 26.61
C LEU A 15 -15.09 -2.21 26.30
N GLY A 16 -16.15 -2.99 26.13
CA GLY A 16 -17.44 -2.48 25.65
C GLY A 16 -17.36 -1.98 24.20
N TRP A 17 -16.48 -2.58 23.38
CA TRP A 17 -16.31 -2.20 21.99
C TRP A 17 -17.17 -3.05 21.07
N ASP A 18 -17.72 -2.42 20.03
CA ASP A 18 -18.41 -3.14 18.98
C ASP A 18 -17.40 -3.79 18.03
N LEU A 19 -17.43 -5.13 17.93
CA LEU A 19 -16.54 -5.90 17.08
C LEU A 19 -16.65 -5.51 15.59
N SER A 20 -17.84 -5.10 15.13
CA SER A 20 -18.08 -4.74 13.73
C SER A 20 -17.38 -3.46 13.32
N THR A 21 -17.09 -2.56 14.25
CA THR A 21 -16.41 -1.29 14.02
C THR A 21 -14.96 -1.29 14.51
N THR A 22 -14.56 -2.29 15.26
CA THR A 22 -13.20 -2.44 15.77
C THR A 22 -12.28 -3.00 14.67
N ARG A 23 -11.18 -2.33 14.45
CA ARG A 23 -10.15 -2.75 13.48
C ARG A 23 -9.18 -3.72 14.15
N ILE A 24 -8.70 -4.70 13.40
CA ILE A 24 -7.82 -5.74 13.96
C ILE A 24 -6.57 -5.83 13.09
N VAL A 25 -5.41 -5.75 13.73
CA VAL A 25 -4.12 -5.99 13.10
C VAL A 25 -3.33 -7.03 13.89
N SER A 26 -2.42 -7.72 13.23
CA SER A 26 -1.59 -8.74 13.86
C SER A 26 -0.11 -8.37 13.77
N ALA A 27 0.51 -8.09 14.90
CA ALA A 27 1.94 -7.93 15.05
C ALA A 27 2.67 -9.27 15.32
N VAL A 28 1.97 -10.41 15.27
CA VAL A 28 2.57 -11.73 15.50
C VAL A 28 3.68 -12.02 14.48
N THR A 29 3.46 -11.69 13.23
CA THR A 29 4.43 -11.88 12.13
C THR A 29 4.85 -10.59 11.44
N ALA A 30 4.22 -9.47 11.79
CA ALA A 30 4.53 -8.14 11.29
C ALA A 30 5.15 -7.28 12.41
N ASP A 31 5.83 -6.22 12.02
CA ASP A 31 6.35 -5.26 13.00
C ASP A 31 5.23 -4.41 13.60
N PRO A 32 5.43 -3.83 14.82
CA PRO A 32 4.40 -3.04 15.51
C PRO A 32 3.85 -1.88 14.70
N GLU A 33 4.60 -1.35 13.74
CA GLU A 33 4.19 -0.31 12.79
C GLU A 33 2.96 -0.69 11.96
N ILE A 34 2.57 -1.97 11.94
CA ILE A 34 1.31 -2.40 11.31
C ILE A 34 0.10 -1.67 11.88
N VAL A 35 0.14 -1.19 13.12
CA VAL A 35 -0.92 -0.40 13.73
C VAL A 35 -1.25 0.85 12.90
N LEU A 36 -0.25 1.44 12.23
CA LEU A 36 -0.40 2.65 11.40
C LEU A 36 -1.24 2.43 10.13
N THR A 37 -1.48 1.17 9.74
CA THR A 37 -2.41 0.88 8.63
C THR A 37 -3.86 1.19 9.00
N GLU A 38 -4.17 1.15 10.30
CA GLU A 38 -5.52 1.31 10.85
C GLU A 38 -5.66 2.56 11.73
N ALA A 39 -4.56 3.14 12.20
CA ALA A 39 -4.57 4.32 13.06
C ALA A 39 -5.09 5.56 12.30
N THR A 40 -6.13 6.16 12.82
CA THR A 40 -6.70 7.45 12.42
C THR A 40 -7.51 7.97 13.61
N ASP A 41 -7.67 9.27 13.74
CA ASP A 41 -8.45 9.88 14.81
C ASP A 41 -9.82 9.22 15.00
N GLY A 42 -10.16 8.82 16.23
CA GLY A 42 -11.39 8.14 16.60
C GLY A 42 -11.46 6.66 16.25
N ALA A 43 -10.42 6.06 15.66
CA ALA A 43 -10.40 4.63 15.39
C ALA A 43 -10.11 3.80 16.64
N ARG A 44 -10.76 2.63 16.74
CA ARG A 44 -10.48 1.60 17.74
C ARG A 44 -9.76 0.44 17.08
N VAL A 45 -8.55 0.14 17.55
CA VAL A 45 -7.69 -0.88 16.94
C VAL A 45 -7.29 -1.91 17.99
N LEU A 46 -7.46 -3.19 17.68
CA LEU A 46 -6.88 -4.29 18.45
C LEU A 46 -5.62 -4.78 17.74
N VAL A 47 -4.51 -4.81 18.46
CA VAL A 47 -3.23 -5.34 17.99
C VAL A 47 -3.00 -6.70 18.67
N LEU A 48 -2.98 -7.77 17.89
CA LEU A 48 -2.56 -9.09 18.37
C LEU A 48 -1.04 -9.06 18.53
N SER A 49 -0.57 -9.19 19.75
CA SER A 49 0.83 -9.03 20.11
C SER A 49 1.68 -10.24 19.74
N ARG A 50 2.95 -10.00 19.39
CA ARG A 50 3.97 -11.02 19.20
C ARG A 50 4.48 -11.54 20.55
N ASP A 51 4.72 -10.62 21.48
CA ASP A 51 5.37 -10.88 22.75
C ASP A 51 5.13 -9.74 23.75
N ARG A 52 5.85 -9.80 24.88
CA ARG A 52 5.78 -8.83 25.98
C ARG A 52 6.23 -7.41 25.61
N THR A 53 7.05 -7.25 24.57
CA THR A 53 7.60 -5.94 24.15
C THR A 53 6.65 -5.18 23.22
N THR A 54 5.68 -5.88 22.62
CA THR A 54 4.75 -5.31 21.64
C THR A 54 3.99 -4.09 22.18
N PRO A 55 3.48 -4.04 23.45
CA PRO A 55 2.78 -2.86 23.94
C PRO A 55 3.61 -1.59 23.93
N ALA A 56 4.86 -1.66 24.41
CA ALA A 56 5.78 -0.52 24.42
C ALA A 56 6.17 -0.08 23.00
N ALA A 57 6.40 -1.04 22.10
CA ALA A 57 6.73 -0.76 20.72
C ALA A 57 5.55 -0.10 19.96
N VAL A 58 4.32 -0.55 20.20
CA VAL A 58 3.10 0.10 19.65
C VAL A 58 2.95 1.51 20.19
N ALA A 59 3.19 1.73 21.50
CA ALA A 59 3.13 3.06 22.12
C ALA A 59 4.16 4.02 21.47
N THR A 60 5.40 3.59 21.32
CA THR A 60 6.47 4.36 20.64
C THR A 60 6.05 4.67 19.19
N THR A 61 5.61 3.66 18.45
CA THR A 61 5.18 3.84 17.05
C THR A 61 4.07 4.87 16.92
N LEU A 62 3.06 4.83 17.79
CA LEU A 62 1.96 5.78 17.80
C LEU A 62 2.43 7.18 18.13
N SER A 63 3.27 7.32 19.18
CA SER A 63 3.83 8.61 19.61
C SER A 63 4.63 9.27 18.49
N ASP A 64 5.53 8.54 17.83
CA ASP A 64 6.38 9.02 16.75
C ASP A 64 5.58 9.46 15.49
N ASN A 65 4.34 9.00 15.38
CA ASN A 65 3.47 9.31 14.24
C ASN A 65 2.28 10.23 14.58
N GLY A 66 2.37 10.97 15.69
CA GLY A 66 1.40 12.00 16.06
C GLY A 66 0.14 11.45 16.76
N PHE A 67 0.17 10.20 17.23
CA PHE A 67 -0.89 9.56 18.02
C PHE A 67 -0.51 9.44 19.49
N GLY A 68 0.36 10.30 20.00
CA GLY A 68 0.85 10.24 21.38
C GLY A 68 -0.25 10.36 22.45
N ASP A 69 -1.36 11.02 22.16
CA ASP A 69 -2.51 11.16 23.05
C ASP A 69 -3.45 9.96 23.05
N SER A 70 -3.18 8.94 22.23
CA SER A 70 -3.98 7.71 22.18
C SER A 70 -3.89 6.94 23.48
N THR A 71 -5.03 6.36 23.90
CA THR A 71 -5.07 5.47 25.04
C THR A 71 -4.79 4.02 24.60
N LEU A 72 -3.81 3.40 25.24
CA LEU A 72 -3.52 1.98 25.08
C LEU A 72 -4.05 1.24 26.31
N THR A 73 -4.79 0.15 26.08
CA THR A 73 -5.19 -0.80 27.10
C THR A 73 -4.62 -2.16 26.75
N VAL A 74 -3.80 -2.71 27.63
CA VAL A 74 -3.22 -4.05 27.48
C VAL A 74 -4.08 -5.04 28.25
N LEU A 75 -4.47 -6.12 27.56
CA LEU A 75 -5.28 -7.20 28.10
C LEU A 75 -4.43 -8.47 28.04
N GLU A 76 -3.99 -8.93 29.21
CA GLU A 76 -3.14 -10.10 29.36
C GLU A 76 -3.95 -11.32 29.82
N GLN A 77 -3.57 -12.52 29.35
CA GLN A 77 -4.13 -13.82 29.77
C GLN A 77 -5.67 -13.86 29.71
N LEU A 78 -6.27 -13.22 28.72
CA LEU A 78 -7.73 -13.06 28.56
C LEU A 78 -8.48 -14.38 28.71
N GLY A 79 -9.49 -14.37 29.60
CA GLY A 79 -10.33 -15.53 29.90
C GLY A 79 -9.68 -16.54 30.83
N GLY A 80 -8.47 -16.31 31.32
CA GLY A 80 -7.73 -17.15 32.23
C GLY A 80 -7.75 -16.63 33.69
N PRO A 81 -7.29 -17.44 34.65
CA PRO A 81 -7.23 -17.04 36.06
C PRO A 81 -6.17 -15.95 36.34
N ALA A 82 -5.25 -15.75 35.42
CA ALA A 82 -4.21 -14.71 35.47
C ALA A 82 -4.56 -13.47 34.63
N GLU A 83 -5.83 -13.31 34.24
CA GLU A 83 -6.28 -12.17 33.45
C GLU A 83 -5.95 -10.85 34.15
N ARG A 84 -5.30 -9.95 33.43
CA ARG A 84 -4.94 -8.62 33.91
C ARG A 84 -5.19 -7.59 32.84
N VAL A 85 -5.68 -6.41 33.24
CA VAL A 85 -5.94 -5.28 32.35
C VAL A 85 -5.33 -4.02 32.95
N TYR A 86 -4.59 -3.26 32.13
CA TYR A 86 -4.02 -1.98 32.52
C TYR A 86 -3.93 -1.04 31.33
N SER A 87 -3.90 0.26 31.58
CA SER A 87 -3.95 1.28 30.53
C SER A 87 -2.90 2.36 30.74
N GLY A 88 -2.54 3.05 29.67
CA GLY A 88 -1.66 4.21 29.66
C GLY A 88 -1.81 4.99 28.36
N THR A 89 -1.18 6.15 28.30
CA THR A 89 -1.14 7.01 27.11
C THR A 89 0.11 6.68 26.28
N ALA A 90 -0.02 6.63 24.96
CA ALA A 90 1.08 6.26 24.07
C ALA A 90 2.34 7.12 24.27
N GLY A 91 2.19 8.45 24.34
CA GLY A 91 3.29 9.39 24.48
C GLY A 91 4.02 9.36 25.83
N THR A 92 3.40 8.74 26.84
CA THR A 92 3.95 8.65 28.20
C THR A 92 3.79 7.23 28.75
N TRP A 93 3.97 6.20 27.90
CA TRP A 93 3.74 4.81 28.27
C TRP A 93 4.51 4.43 29.56
N PRO A 94 3.79 4.15 30.68
CA PRO A 94 4.42 4.04 31.98
C PRO A 94 4.75 2.61 32.39
N HIS A 95 4.33 1.60 31.59
CA HIS A 95 4.38 0.21 32.02
C HIS A 95 5.63 -0.50 31.50
N PRO A 96 6.28 -1.33 32.33
CA PRO A 96 7.33 -2.24 31.88
C PRO A 96 6.72 -3.36 31.02
N ASP A 97 7.58 -4.20 30.45
CA ASP A 97 7.17 -5.39 29.73
C ASP A 97 6.31 -6.33 30.63
N GLY A 98 5.16 -6.72 30.09
CA GLY A 98 4.18 -7.53 30.80
C GLY A 98 4.22 -9.03 30.42
N ASP A 99 3.05 -9.63 30.36
CA ASP A 99 2.90 -11.03 29.93
C ASP A 99 3.02 -11.16 28.39
N PRO A 100 3.68 -12.19 27.86
CA PRO A 100 3.80 -12.38 26.42
C PRO A 100 2.46 -12.68 25.73
N LEU A 101 1.48 -13.25 26.46
CA LEU A 101 0.14 -13.50 25.92
C LEU A 101 -0.74 -12.29 26.18
N ASN A 102 -0.72 -11.33 25.28
CA ASN A 102 -1.48 -10.09 25.43
C ASN A 102 -2.09 -9.60 24.11
N ILE A 103 -3.05 -8.71 24.23
CA ILE A 103 -3.63 -7.88 23.16
C ILE A 103 -3.51 -6.43 23.58
N VAL A 104 -3.12 -5.57 22.65
CA VAL A 104 -3.14 -4.12 22.86
C VAL A 104 -4.38 -3.55 22.18
N ALA A 105 -5.23 -2.89 22.95
CA ALA A 105 -6.34 -2.13 22.43
C ALA A 105 -5.95 -0.66 22.39
N VAL A 106 -6.14 0.00 21.25
CA VAL A 106 -5.80 1.39 21.03
C VAL A 106 -7.07 2.17 20.72
N ASP A 107 -7.38 3.19 21.53
CA ASP A 107 -8.36 4.23 21.20
C ASP A 107 -7.58 5.43 20.63
N CYS A 108 -7.65 5.59 19.31
CA CYS A 108 -6.76 6.49 18.57
C CYS A 108 -7.19 7.95 18.70
N VAL A 109 -6.26 8.78 19.16
CA VAL A 109 -6.37 10.25 19.18
C VAL A 109 -5.18 10.82 18.43
N GLY A 110 -5.43 11.59 17.35
CA GLY A 110 -4.35 12.14 16.54
C GLY A 110 -4.79 12.56 15.14
N PRO A 111 -3.92 12.47 14.13
CA PRO A 111 -4.25 12.92 12.80
C PRO A 111 -5.32 12.05 12.13
N ARG A 112 -6.13 12.67 11.28
CA ARG A 112 -7.02 11.95 10.38
C ARG A 112 -6.23 11.42 9.21
N VAL A 113 -6.13 10.10 9.10
CA VAL A 113 -5.36 9.39 8.07
C VAL A 113 -6.31 8.65 7.14
N THR A 114 -6.29 9.04 5.86
CA THR A 114 -7.10 8.37 4.81
C THR A 114 -6.39 7.15 4.24
N ARG A 115 -7.17 6.18 3.74
CA ARG A 115 -6.69 5.09 2.88
C ARG A 115 -6.82 5.42 1.39
N ALA A 116 -7.53 6.49 1.05
CA ALA A 116 -7.62 6.93 -0.34
C ALA A 116 -6.21 7.28 -0.87
N PRO A 117 -5.88 6.89 -2.10
CA PRO A 117 -4.63 7.24 -2.73
C PRO A 117 -4.49 8.76 -2.92
N GLY A 118 -3.24 9.23 -3.02
CA GLY A 118 -2.92 10.65 -3.23
C GLY A 118 -2.48 11.37 -1.95
N ARG A 119 -1.82 10.65 -1.04
CA ARG A 119 -1.21 11.26 0.16
C ARG A 119 -0.23 12.37 -0.24
N PRO A 120 -0.02 13.38 0.61
CA PRO A 120 0.98 14.42 0.37
C PRO A 120 2.37 13.83 0.09
N ASP A 121 3.13 14.46 -0.81
CA ASP A 121 4.45 13.96 -1.20
C ASP A 121 5.45 13.98 -0.05
N ASP A 122 5.33 14.93 0.88
CA ASP A 122 6.14 15.05 2.10
C ASP A 122 5.89 13.92 3.13
N SER A 123 4.85 13.11 2.93
CA SER A 123 4.65 11.88 3.71
C SER A 123 5.68 10.81 3.40
N TYR A 124 6.50 11.00 2.37
CA TYR A 124 7.53 10.06 1.90
C TYR A 124 8.90 10.71 1.89
N GLU A 125 9.91 9.97 2.30
CA GLU A 125 11.29 10.35 2.03
C GLU A 125 11.60 10.12 0.55
N HIS A 126 12.12 11.15 -0.14
CA HIS A 126 12.48 11.08 -1.56
C HIS A 126 13.57 12.11 -1.92
N ASP A 127 14.25 11.91 -3.03
CA ASP A 127 15.32 12.77 -3.58
C ASP A 127 14.81 13.82 -4.60
N GLY A 128 13.51 14.12 -4.55
CA GLY A 128 12.82 14.95 -5.54
C GLY A 128 12.14 14.15 -6.65
N GLN A 129 12.54 12.90 -6.89
CA GLN A 129 11.92 11.99 -7.84
C GLN A 129 10.85 11.13 -7.13
N ILE A 130 9.63 11.56 -7.21
CA ILE A 130 8.46 10.84 -6.70
C ILE A 130 7.30 11.03 -7.67
N THR A 131 6.50 9.99 -7.86
CA THR A 131 5.20 10.12 -8.52
C THR A 131 4.32 11.06 -7.70
N LYS A 132 4.02 12.24 -8.23
CA LYS A 132 3.29 13.30 -7.52
C LYS A 132 1.92 12.84 -7.07
N SER A 133 1.43 13.34 -5.94
CA SER A 133 0.22 12.87 -5.23
C SER A 133 -0.98 12.68 -6.15
N THR A 134 -1.32 13.67 -7.00
CA THR A 134 -2.44 13.57 -7.95
C THR A 134 -2.22 12.46 -8.98
N ILE A 135 -1.04 12.35 -9.56
CA ILE A 135 -0.71 11.31 -10.53
C ILE A 135 -0.68 9.94 -9.85
N ARG A 136 -0.17 9.86 -8.63
CA ARG A 136 -0.14 8.64 -7.83
C ARG A 136 -1.55 8.14 -7.52
N ALA A 137 -2.47 9.04 -7.16
CA ALA A 137 -3.87 8.68 -6.95
C ALA A 137 -4.51 8.06 -8.20
N LEU A 138 -4.30 8.69 -9.36
CA LEU A 138 -4.80 8.17 -10.64
C LEU A 138 -4.12 6.85 -11.03
N THR A 139 -2.83 6.68 -10.72
CA THR A 139 -2.08 5.45 -10.99
C THR A 139 -2.59 4.29 -10.14
N VAL A 140 -2.77 4.50 -8.83
CA VAL A 140 -3.30 3.45 -7.93
C VAL A 140 -4.75 3.11 -8.30
N ALA A 141 -5.57 4.10 -8.64
CA ALA A 141 -6.93 3.86 -9.13
C ALA A 141 -6.94 3.05 -10.45
N ALA A 142 -6.00 3.33 -11.36
CA ALA A 142 -5.87 2.58 -12.62
C ALA A 142 -5.34 1.15 -12.42
N LEU A 143 -4.61 0.86 -11.34
CA LEU A 143 -4.14 -0.47 -10.95
C LEU A 143 -5.26 -1.33 -10.33
N GLU A 144 -6.37 -0.72 -9.92
CA GLU A 144 -7.57 -1.41 -9.40
C GLU A 144 -7.25 -2.42 -8.26
N PRO A 145 -6.65 -1.97 -7.12
CA PRO A 145 -6.33 -2.88 -6.02
C PRO A 145 -7.60 -3.55 -5.47
N ALA A 146 -7.63 -4.89 -5.48
CA ALA A 146 -8.79 -5.67 -5.07
C ALA A 146 -8.38 -7.05 -4.53
N GLY A 147 -8.44 -7.25 -3.23
CA GLY A 147 -8.20 -8.55 -2.62
C GLY A 147 -6.73 -9.00 -2.56
N PRO A 148 -6.48 -10.29 -2.42
CA PRO A 148 -5.13 -10.82 -2.24
C PRO A 148 -4.37 -10.90 -3.57
N GLN A 149 -3.93 -9.74 -4.07
CA GLN A 149 -3.20 -9.57 -5.31
C GLN A 149 -1.70 -9.37 -5.06
N LEU A 150 -0.88 -9.70 -6.04
CA LEU A 150 0.55 -9.40 -6.09
C LEU A 150 0.80 -8.25 -7.09
N LEU A 151 1.33 -7.13 -6.59
CA LEU A 151 1.80 -6.02 -7.41
C LEU A 151 3.31 -6.16 -7.69
N TRP A 152 3.72 -5.96 -8.93
CA TRP A 152 5.08 -5.59 -9.29
C TRP A 152 5.16 -4.08 -9.50
N ASP A 153 6.04 -3.40 -8.75
CA ASP A 153 6.35 -1.97 -8.90
C ASP A 153 7.75 -1.83 -9.46
N ILE A 154 7.88 -1.54 -10.76
CA ILE A 154 9.14 -1.49 -11.48
C ILE A 154 9.62 -0.05 -11.60
N GLY A 155 10.85 0.21 -11.12
CA GLY A 155 11.38 1.55 -10.95
C GLY A 155 10.69 2.28 -9.79
N ALA A 156 10.60 1.60 -8.65
CA ALA A 156 9.75 1.97 -7.53
C ALA A 156 10.16 3.30 -6.84
N GLY A 157 11.43 3.71 -6.95
CA GLY A 157 11.94 4.95 -6.37
C GLY A 157 11.70 5.03 -4.85
N SER A 158 10.85 5.95 -4.41
CA SER A 158 10.45 6.10 -3.01
C SER A 158 9.46 5.04 -2.51
N GLY A 159 8.93 4.18 -3.39
CA GLY A 159 7.91 3.18 -3.09
C GLY A 159 6.51 3.74 -2.90
N SER A 160 6.29 5.00 -3.22
CA SER A 160 5.03 5.68 -2.91
C SER A 160 3.80 5.03 -3.58
N VAL A 161 3.94 4.46 -4.78
CA VAL A 161 2.85 3.75 -5.48
C VAL A 161 2.56 2.41 -4.81
N SER A 162 3.58 1.59 -4.57
CA SER A 162 3.43 0.31 -3.83
C SER A 162 2.80 0.52 -2.48
N ILE A 163 3.24 1.51 -1.71
CA ILE A 163 2.77 1.80 -0.36
C ILE A 163 1.28 2.18 -0.38
N GLU A 164 0.87 3.10 -1.25
CA GLU A 164 -0.54 3.48 -1.35
C GLU A 164 -1.42 2.34 -1.87
N TRP A 165 -0.93 1.56 -2.84
CA TRP A 165 -1.63 0.39 -3.34
C TRP A 165 -1.87 -0.64 -2.21
N LEU A 166 -0.84 -0.93 -1.40
CA LEU A 166 -0.92 -1.82 -0.24
C LEU A 166 -1.85 -1.28 0.87
N ARG A 167 -1.93 0.05 1.03
CA ARG A 167 -2.82 0.67 2.02
C ARG A 167 -4.28 0.67 1.58
N THR A 168 -4.55 0.64 0.29
CA THR A 168 -5.92 0.62 -0.25
C THR A 168 -6.62 -0.71 0.08
N ASP A 169 -5.93 -1.85 -0.09
CA ASP A 169 -6.43 -3.17 0.32
C ASP A 169 -5.41 -3.86 1.24
N GLY A 170 -5.84 -4.19 2.46
CA GLY A 170 -5.00 -4.81 3.48
C GLY A 170 -4.51 -6.22 3.18
N ARG A 171 -4.94 -6.86 2.08
CA ARG A 171 -4.62 -8.25 1.72
C ARG A 171 -3.58 -8.36 0.60
N GLY A 172 -3.32 -7.29 -0.14
CA GLY A 172 -2.34 -7.27 -1.21
C GLY A 172 -0.90 -7.43 -0.73
N ARG A 173 -0.02 -7.90 -1.61
CA ARG A 173 1.44 -7.95 -1.45
C ARG A 173 2.07 -7.24 -2.63
N ALA A 174 3.28 -6.70 -2.46
CA ALA A 174 4.02 -6.08 -3.56
C ALA A 174 5.48 -6.52 -3.57
N VAL A 175 6.05 -6.57 -4.76
CA VAL A 175 7.49 -6.65 -4.99
C VAL A 175 7.90 -5.36 -5.71
N ALA A 176 8.76 -4.59 -5.08
CA ALA A 176 9.29 -3.34 -5.60
C ALA A 176 10.70 -3.55 -6.14
N PHE A 177 10.93 -3.15 -7.39
CA PHE A 177 12.21 -3.29 -8.06
C PHE A 177 12.87 -1.91 -8.19
N GLU A 178 14.00 -1.72 -7.50
CA GLU A 178 14.75 -0.46 -7.55
C GLU A 178 16.25 -0.75 -7.74
N ARG A 179 16.84 -0.06 -8.71
CA ARG A 179 18.26 -0.24 -9.05
C ARG A 179 19.22 0.53 -8.14
N ASP A 180 18.76 1.66 -7.61
CA ASP A 180 19.56 2.53 -6.74
C ASP A 180 19.44 2.06 -5.29
N PRO A 181 20.54 1.60 -4.65
CA PRO A 181 20.48 1.07 -3.29
C PRO A 181 20.04 2.11 -2.26
N VAL A 182 20.36 3.40 -2.45
CA VAL A 182 19.95 4.47 -1.53
C VAL A 182 18.44 4.68 -1.61
N ARG A 183 17.85 4.59 -2.83
CA ARG A 183 16.41 4.65 -3.00
C ARG A 183 15.73 3.42 -2.43
N ALA A 184 16.31 2.23 -2.59
CA ALA A 184 15.79 0.99 -2.03
C ALA A 184 15.75 1.01 -0.48
N GLU A 185 16.78 1.57 0.17
CA GLU A 185 16.77 1.79 1.62
C GLU A 185 15.68 2.77 2.04
N ARG A 186 15.55 3.90 1.34
CA ARG A 186 14.52 4.91 1.56
C ARG A 186 13.12 4.35 1.36
N LEU A 187 12.92 3.54 0.33
CA LEU A 187 11.68 2.80 0.09
C LEU A 187 11.31 1.91 1.28
N SER A 188 12.30 1.15 1.79
CA SER A 188 12.12 0.28 2.95
C SER A 188 11.77 1.08 4.21
N ALA A 189 12.39 2.25 4.41
CA ALA A 189 12.06 3.16 5.51
C ALA A 189 10.63 3.71 5.38
N ASN A 190 10.23 4.14 4.18
CA ASN A 190 8.87 4.58 3.89
C ASN A 190 7.85 3.46 4.15
N ALA A 191 8.15 2.22 3.73
CA ALA A 191 7.25 1.08 3.95
C ALA A 191 7.00 0.82 5.44
N ARG A 192 8.03 0.93 6.29
CA ARG A 192 7.89 0.85 7.75
C ARG A 192 7.03 2.01 8.28
N ARG A 193 7.39 3.26 7.94
CA ARG A 193 6.63 4.46 8.35
C ARG A 193 5.14 4.39 8.01
N HIS A 194 4.78 3.68 6.97
CA HIS A 194 3.39 3.50 6.55
C HIS A 194 2.77 2.16 6.97
N GLY A 195 3.46 1.34 7.76
CA GLY A 195 2.97 0.08 8.34
C GLY A 195 2.81 -1.07 7.35
N VAL A 196 3.41 -0.99 6.14
CA VAL A 196 3.22 -2.00 5.08
C VAL A 196 4.47 -2.84 4.78
N ALA A 197 5.57 -2.65 5.53
CA ALA A 197 6.84 -3.33 5.28
C ALA A 197 6.72 -4.87 5.21
N HIS A 198 5.86 -5.46 6.04
CA HIS A 198 5.63 -6.90 6.10
C HIS A 198 4.96 -7.49 4.83
N ARG A 199 4.46 -6.64 3.94
CA ARG A 199 3.80 -7.02 2.67
C ARG A 199 4.54 -6.52 1.43
N LEU A 200 5.68 -5.84 1.61
CA LEU A 200 6.49 -5.25 0.55
C LEU A 200 7.88 -5.87 0.54
N ASP A 201 8.19 -6.61 -0.52
CA ASP A 201 9.51 -7.14 -0.78
C ASP A 201 10.29 -6.17 -1.69
N VAL A 202 11.47 -5.74 -1.28
CA VAL A 202 12.30 -4.79 -2.04
C VAL A 202 13.46 -5.54 -2.67
N ARG A 203 13.56 -5.46 -4.00
CA ARG A 203 14.55 -6.19 -4.80
C ARG A 203 15.41 -5.27 -5.65
N GLY A 204 16.48 -5.83 -6.16
CA GLY A 204 17.37 -5.18 -7.13
C GLY A 204 16.69 -4.88 -8.47
N PRO A 205 17.47 -4.47 -9.48
CA PRO A 205 16.94 -3.96 -10.75
C PRO A 205 16.21 -5.02 -11.57
N ALA A 206 15.09 -4.62 -12.18
CA ALA A 206 14.47 -5.35 -13.27
C ALA A 206 15.31 -5.19 -14.56
N PRO A 207 15.32 -6.16 -15.52
CA PRO A 207 14.54 -7.40 -15.46
C PRO A 207 15.18 -8.54 -14.64
N GLY A 208 16.46 -8.42 -14.24
CA GLY A 208 17.21 -9.51 -13.59
C GLY A 208 16.56 -10.05 -12.32
N ALA A 209 15.90 -9.20 -11.53
CA ALA A 209 15.28 -9.58 -10.27
C ALA A 209 13.81 -10.06 -10.40
N LEU A 210 13.27 -10.17 -11.63
CA LEU A 210 11.87 -10.57 -11.86
C LEU A 210 11.66 -12.08 -11.70
N ALA A 211 12.65 -12.92 -11.98
CA ALA A 211 12.51 -14.37 -12.17
C ALA A 211 11.79 -15.08 -11.01
N ASP A 212 12.14 -14.73 -9.76
CA ASP A 212 11.63 -15.41 -8.57
C ASP A 212 10.57 -14.57 -7.82
N ALA A 213 10.00 -13.57 -8.48
CA ALA A 213 9.06 -12.64 -7.83
C ALA A 213 7.61 -13.15 -7.81
N GLY A 214 7.34 -14.32 -8.41
CA GLY A 214 6.00 -14.86 -8.60
C GLY A 214 5.22 -14.10 -9.69
N ALA A 215 4.27 -14.75 -10.34
CA ALA A 215 3.46 -14.10 -11.38
C ALA A 215 2.57 -12.99 -10.78
N PRO A 216 2.65 -11.73 -11.24
CA PRO A 216 1.89 -10.63 -10.69
C PRO A 216 0.44 -10.63 -11.17
N ASP A 217 -0.45 -10.10 -10.33
CA ASP A 217 -1.83 -9.76 -10.68
C ASP A 217 -1.93 -8.31 -11.18
N ALA A 218 -1.00 -7.47 -10.75
CA ALA A 218 -0.87 -6.08 -11.19
C ALA A 218 0.60 -5.72 -11.44
N VAL A 219 0.85 -4.88 -12.45
CA VAL A 219 2.18 -4.35 -12.77
C VAL A 219 2.10 -2.84 -12.90
N PHE A 220 2.97 -2.14 -12.21
CA PHE A 220 3.24 -0.72 -12.44
C PHE A 220 4.66 -0.54 -12.95
N ILE A 221 4.85 0.27 -13.99
CA ILE A 221 6.17 0.70 -14.47
C ILE A 221 6.25 2.21 -14.35
N GLY A 222 7.04 2.67 -13.37
CA GLY A 222 7.27 4.10 -13.09
C GLY A 222 8.60 4.63 -13.59
N GLY A 223 9.54 3.74 -13.92
CA GLY A 223 10.87 4.09 -14.42
C GLY A 223 11.58 2.91 -15.09
N GLY A 224 12.61 3.20 -15.86
CA GLY A 224 13.40 2.18 -16.56
C GLY A 224 12.67 1.50 -17.73
N LEU A 225 11.62 2.14 -18.26
CA LEU A 225 10.82 1.61 -19.38
C LEU A 225 11.67 1.42 -20.64
N ASP A 226 11.65 0.21 -21.17
CA ASP A 226 12.02 -0.15 -22.53
C ASP A 226 11.09 -1.25 -23.08
N ASP A 227 11.16 -1.54 -24.38
CA ASP A 227 10.30 -2.53 -25.03
C ASP A 227 10.50 -3.94 -24.47
N GLY A 228 11.73 -4.32 -24.12
CA GLY A 228 12.08 -5.64 -23.57
C GLY A 228 11.50 -5.85 -22.17
N LEU A 229 11.69 -4.86 -21.28
CA LEU A 229 11.15 -4.87 -19.93
C LEU A 229 9.61 -4.95 -19.96
N LEU A 230 8.97 -4.14 -20.82
CA LEU A 230 7.51 -4.14 -20.92
C LEU A 230 6.99 -5.49 -21.43
N THR A 231 7.65 -6.10 -22.42
CA THR A 231 7.31 -7.44 -22.92
C THR A 231 7.45 -8.47 -21.81
N THR A 232 8.58 -8.47 -21.07
CA THR A 232 8.81 -9.38 -19.95
C THR A 232 7.74 -9.25 -18.87
N ALA A 233 7.40 -8.01 -18.50
CA ALA A 233 6.39 -7.73 -17.49
C ALA A 233 4.98 -8.14 -17.94
N TRP A 234 4.64 -7.92 -19.23
CA TRP A 234 3.37 -8.36 -19.81
C TRP A 234 3.26 -9.87 -19.85
N ASP A 235 4.32 -10.57 -20.25
CA ASP A 235 4.32 -12.03 -20.34
C ASP A 235 4.15 -12.68 -18.96
N ALA A 236 4.81 -12.12 -17.92
CA ALA A 236 4.70 -12.58 -16.55
C ALA A 236 3.35 -12.28 -15.90
N LEU A 237 2.63 -11.25 -16.37
CA LEU A 237 1.34 -10.83 -15.82
C LEU A 237 0.32 -11.95 -15.99
N ARG A 238 -0.44 -12.26 -14.94
CA ARG A 238 -1.52 -13.27 -15.01
C ARG A 238 -2.62 -12.86 -15.98
N ALA A 239 -3.29 -13.86 -16.54
CA ALA A 239 -4.53 -13.63 -17.30
C ALA A 239 -5.56 -12.91 -16.41
N GLY A 240 -6.19 -11.85 -16.94
CA GLY A 240 -7.04 -10.93 -16.16
C GLY A 240 -6.28 -9.91 -15.33
N GLY A 241 -4.95 -9.99 -15.26
CA GLY A 241 -4.11 -9.05 -14.54
C GLY A 241 -4.02 -7.68 -15.21
N ARG A 242 -3.63 -6.67 -14.43
CA ARG A 242 -3.63 -5.26 -14.82
C ARG A 242 -2.22 -4.71 -14.95
N ILE A 243 -1.94 -3.98 -16.03
CA ILE A 243 -0.70 -3.21 -16.18
C ILE A 243 -1.00 -1.73 -16.29
N VAL A 244 -0.19 -0.91 -15.59
CA VAL A 244 -0.21 0.56 -15.70
C VAL A 244 1.21 1.04 -15.90
N VAL A 245 1.42 1.88 -16.90
CA VAL A 245 2.75 2.45 -17.20
C VAL A 245 2.64 3.95 -17.34
N ASN A 246 3.51 4.68 -16.65
CA ASN A 246 3.61 6.12 -16.75
C ASN A 246 4.87 6.52 -17.52
N ALA A 247 4.74 7.38 -18.51
CA ALA A 247 5.85 7.89 -19.32
C ALA A 247 5.83 9.42 -19.41
N VAL A 248 7.00 10.03 -19.21
CA VAL A 248 7.22 11.48 -19.31
C VAL A 248 7.91 11.83 -20.64
N THR A 249 8.93 11.06 -21.05
CA THR A 249 9.72 11.35 -22.25
C THR A 249 9.01 10.92 -23.53
N VAL A 250 9.30 11.60 -24.63
CA VAL A 250 8.68 11.32 -25.95
C VAL A 250 9.03 9.92 -26.45
N GLU A 251 10.26 9.45 -26.18
CA GLU A 251 10.70 8.12 -26.54
C GLU A 251 9.85 7.05 -25.85
N ASN A 252 9.63 7.19 -24.54
CA ASN A 252 8.80 6.27 -23.77
C ASN A 252 7.31 6.37 -24.18
N GLN A 253 6.84 7.57 -24.50
CA GLN A 253 5.48 7.77 -25.02
C GLN A 253 5.28 7.02 -26.35
N ALA A 254 6.28 7.03 -27.24
CA ALA A 254 6.23 6.27 -28.49
C ALA A 254 6.09 4.75 -28.26
N ILE A 255 6.79 4.21 -27.25
CA ILE A 255 6.61 2.81 -26.85
C ILE A 255 5.16 2.55 -26.44
N LEU A 256 4.59 3.40 -25.56
CA LEU A 256 3.22 3.19 -25.06
C LEU A 256 2.16 3.31 -26.15
N ILE A 257 2.35 4.17 -27.14
CA ILE A 257 1.45 4.29 -28.29
C ILE A 257 1.42 2.98 -29.08
N ARG A 258 2.59 2.41 -29.44
CA ARG A 258 2.69 1.13 -30.14
C ARG A 258 2.05 -0.01 -29.34
N ARG A 259 2.38 -0.10 -28.04
CA ARG A 259 1.84 -1.16 -27.17
C ARG A 259 0.32 -1.07 -27.01
N ARG A 260 -0.24 0.12 -26.98
CA ARG A 260 -1.69 0.33 -27.00
C ARG A 260 -2.32 -0.18 -28.29
N GLU A 261 -1.68 -0.02 -29.44
CA GLU A 261 -2.16 -0.57 -30.72
C GLU A 261 -2.11 -2.10 -30.73
N GLU A 262 -1.06 -2.70 -30.17
CA GLU A 262 -0.84 -4.14 -30.14
C GLU A 262 -1.71 -4.86 -29.10
N LEU A 263 -1.79 -4.31 -27.88
CA LEU A 263 -2.34 -4.95 -26.70
C LEU A 263 -3.66 -4.35 -26.22
N GLY A 264 -4.10 -3.27 -26.87
CA GLY A 264 -5.30 -2.54 -26.47
C GLY A 264 -5.12 -1.71 -25.20
N GLY A 265 -6.19 -1.54 -24.45
CA GLY A 265 -6.20 -0.72 -23.25
C GLY A 265 -6.45 0.77 -23.51
N SER A 266 -6.33 1.58 -22.47
CA SER A 266 -6.53 3.03 -22.50
C SER A 266 -5.20 3.77 -22.44
N LEU A 267 -5.07 4.83 -23.24
CA LEU A 267 -3.95 5.75 -23.21
C LEU A 267 -4.48 7.15 -22.86
N ARG A 268 -3.94 7.74 -21.80
CA ARG A 268 -4.39 9.05 -21.30
C ARG A 268 -3.21 9.99 -21.16
N ARG A 269 -3.43 11.27 -21.44
CA ARG A 269 -2.47 12.33 -21.11
C ARG A 269 -2.96 13.05 -19.86
N LEU A 270 -2.14 13.07 -18.81
CA LEU A 270 -2.43 13.67 -17.53
C LEU A 270 -1.59 14.94 -17.37
N GLY A 271 -2.23 16.08 -17.27
CA GLY A 271 -1.62 17.38 -16.99
C GLY A 271 -2.14 17.91 -15.65
N VAL A 272 -1.25 18.45 -14.84
CA VAL A 272 -1.58 19.06 -13.54
C VAL A 272 -0.90 20.42 -13.49
N GLU A 273 -1.66 21.44 -13.13
CA GLU A 273 -1.15 22.78 -12.90
C GLU A 273 -1.40 23.18 -11.44
N ALA A 274 -0.43 23.82 -10.83
CA ALA A 274 -0.53 24.30 -9.46
C ALA A 274 -0.32 25.82 -9.41
N LEU A 275 -1.12 26.51 -8.59
CA LEU A 275 -0.95 27.91 -8.32
C LEU A 275 0.38 28.11 -7.59
N SER A 276 1.22 28.99 -8.11
CA SER A 276 2.56 29.24 -7.59
C SER A 276 2.86 30.74 -7.55
N PRO A 277 3.67 31.22 -6.60
CA PRO A 277 4.09 32.63 -6.55
C PRO A 277 4.85 33.06 -7.83
N LEU A 278 4.56 34.28 -8.26
CA LEU A 278 5.28 35.01 -9.32
C LEU A 278 5.49 36.46 -8.85
N GLY A 279 6.57 36.71 -8.12
CA GLY A 279 6.78 37.97 -7.42
C GLY A 279 5.70 38.23 -6.40
N ALA A 280 5.02 39.37 -6.49
CA ALA A 280 3.89 39.74 -5.61
C ALA A 280 2.53 39.14 -6.08
N MET A 281 2.52 38.45 -7.20
CA MET A 281 1.32 37.86 -7.81
C MET A 281 1.40 36.33 -7.83
N SER A 282 0.43 35.67 -8.42
CA SER A 282 0.38 34.21 -8.58
C SER A 282 0.19 33.83 -10.05
N THR A 283 0.69 32.68 -10.42
CA THR A 283 0.51 32.09 -11.75
C THR A 283 0.29 30.58 -11.67
N TRP A 284 -0.33 30.01 -12.70
CA TRP A 284 -0.42 28.58 -12.87
C TRP A 284 0.90 28.04 -13.43
N ARG A 285 1.50 27.06 -12.75
CA ARG A 285 2.70 26.36 -13.24
C ARG A 285 2.33 24.94 -13.59
N PRO A 286 2.46 24.55 -14.88
CA PRO A 286 2.25 23.19 -15.30
C PRO A 286 3.40 22.28 -14.81
N ALA A 287 3.04 21.11 -14.30
CA ALA A 287 3.96 19.99 -14.18
C ALA A 287 4.22 19.37 -15.57
N LEU A 288 5.29 18.60 -15.71
CA LEU A 288 5.51 17.81 -16.93
C LEU A 288 4.32 16.86 -17.12
N PRO A 289 3.65 16.90 -18.28
CA PRO A 289 2.53 16.01 -18.53
C PRO A 289 3.00 14.56 -18.61
N ILE A 290 2.18 13.65 -18.11
CA ILE A 290 2.44 12.21 -18.11
C ILE A 290 1.49 11.55 -19.11
N ILE A 291 2.01 10.64 -19.93
CA ILE A 291 1.20 9.68 -20.65
C ILE A 291 1.08 8.42 -19.78
N GLN A 292 -0.15 8.04 -19.49
CA GLN A 292 -0.47 6.81 -18.76
C GLN A 292 -1.14 5.82 -19.70
N TRP A 293 -0.55 4.64 -19.84
CA TRP A 293 -1.17 3.48 -20.48
C TRP A 293 -1.64 2.50 -19.41
N ALA A 294 -2.89 2.02 -19.56
CA ALA A 294 -3.46 1.01 -18.69
C ALA A 294 -4.17 -0.06 -19.52
N ALA A 295 -3.85 -1.33 -19.27
CA ALA A 295 -4.44 -2.46 -19.97
C ALA A 295 -4.67 -3.65 -19.03
N THR A 296 -5.63 -4.50 -19.41
CA THR A 296 -5.90 -5.76 -18.72
C THR A 296 -5.52 -6.90 -19.67
N LYS A 297 -4.71 -7.85 -19.18
CA LYS A 297 -4.33 -9.03 -19.97
C LYS A 297 -5.55 -9.93 -20.19
N PRO A 298 -5.88 -10.31 -21.42
CA PRO A 298 -7.04 -11.16 -21.70
C PRO A 298 -7.04 -12.47 -20.89
N THR A 299 -8.20 -12.91 -20.46
CA THR A 299 -8.39 -14.15 -19.69
C THR A 299 -8.44 -15.42 -20.54
N GLY A 300 -8.00 -15.37 -21.80
CA GLY A 300 -7.90 -16.55 -22.68
C GLY A 300 -9.25 -17.16 -23.07
N THR A 301 -9.83 -16.62 -24.07
CA THR A 301 -10.60 -17.11 -25.23
C THR A 301 -10.88 -15.84 -26.03
N PRO A 302 -10.36 -15.67 -27.24
CA PRO A 302 -10.74 -14.53 -28.06
C PRO A 302 -12.29 -14.54 -28.19
N PRO A 303 -12.94 -13.36 -28.16
CA PRO A 303 -14.37 -13.30 -28.46
C PRO A 303 -14.57 -14.00 -29.81
N ARG A 304 -15.47 -14.97 -29.85
CA ARG A 304 -15.90 -15.56 -31.13
C ARG A 304 -16.31 -14.40 -32.02
N THR A 305 -15.57 -14.21 -33.12
CA THR A 305 -16.00 -13.34 -34.21
C THR A 305 -17.37 -13.88 -34.63
N PRO A 306 -18.45 -13.08 -34.63
CA PRO A 306 -19.71 -13.56 -35.13
C PRO A 306 -19.47 -13.95 -36.60
N THR A 307 -19.77 -15.20 -36.92
CA THR A 307 -19.82 -15.68 -38.28
C THR A 307 -20.86 -14.83 -39.00
N PRO A 308 -20.56 -14.24 -40.17
CA PRO A 308 -21.61 -13.56 -40.95
C PRO A 308 -22.74 -14.55 -41.18
N GLU A 309 -23.95 -14.23 -40.76
CA GLU A 309 -25.12 -14.94 -41.19
C GLU A 309 -25.14 -14.88 -42.72
N GLU A 310 -25.05 -16.07 -43.36
CA GLU A 310 -25.31 -16.22 -44.77
C GLU A 310 -26.77 -15.77 -44.99
N ASP A 311 -26.96 -14.62 -45.63
CA ASP A 311 -28.24 -14.22 -46.22
C ASP A 311 -28.68 -15.34 -47.20
N VAL A 312 -29.59 -16.18 -46.73
CA VAL A 312 -30.33 -17.08 -47.62
C VAL A 312 -31.54 -16.32 -48.11
N SER A 313 -31.49 -16.04 -49.40
CA SER A 313 -32.54 -15.46 -50.26
C SER A 313 -33.90 -16.10 -50.11
#